data_fe695278eb2cc15024a156858a4babb6
#
_entry.id   fe695278eb2cc15024a156858a4babb6
#
_cell.length_a   1.000
_cell.length_b   1.000
_cell.length_c   1.000
_cell.angle_alpha   90.00
_cell.angle_beta   90.00
_cell.angle_gamma   90.00
#
_symmetry.space_group_name_H-M   'P 1'
#
loop_
_entity.id
_entity.type
_entity.pdbx_description
1 polymer ?
#
loop_
_entity_poly.entity_id
_entity_poly.type
_entity_poly.pdbx_seq_one_letter_code
_entity_poly.pdbx_strand_id
1 'polypeptide(L)'
;MKVTVQQQQLAHGVAVVARAVTSRSTLPVLSNILIKTDEGRLRLSATNLELGISAWIGGSVTEEGAITVPARTFADLVNNLPNDSVTLTVDGHTQTLNVKCGTLNTDIKGISAEEFPPMPAPDMDTAIPLNVANFKEMIQQVVFAASTEDTRPNLTGVHMTFEGDNLVMAATDRSEERRVGKECQSVCR
;
A
#
# COMPACT_ATOMS: atom_id res chain seq x y z
N MET A 1 -8.99 -16.69 -10.93
CA MET A 1 -7.76 -15.88 -11.08
C MET A 1 -6.55 -16.79 -11.15
N LYS A 2 -5.67 -16.55 -12.10
CA LYS A 2 -4.36 -17.22 -12.16
C LYS A 2 -3.30 -16.24 -12.65
N VAL A 3 -2.25 -16.02 -11.84
CA VAL A 3 -1.18 -15.07 -12.13
C VAL A 3 0.17 -15.62 -11.66
N THR A 4 1.22 -15.35 -12.42
CA THR A 4 2.61 -15.73 -12.08
C THR A 4 3.45 -14.48 -11.96
N VAL A 5 4.13 -14.32 -10.82
CA VAL A 5 4.97 -13.15 -10.46
C VAL A 5 6.30 -13.62 -9.89
N GLN A 6 7.30 -12.74 -9.85
CA GLN A 6 8.57 -13.01 -9.17
C GLN A 6 8.43 -12.81 -7.66
N GLN A 7 8.98 -13.74 -6.86
CA GLN A 7 8.88 -13.70 -5.40
C GLN A 7 9.37 -12.38 -4.80
N GLN A 8 10.49 -11.83 -5.26
CA GLN A 8 11.03 -10.57 -4.75
C GLN A 8 10.09 -9.39 -4.97
N GLN A 9 9.46 -9.31 -6.14
CA GLN A 9 8.49 -8.26 -6.44
C GLN A 9 7.22 -8.41 -5.61
N LEU A 10 6.77 -9.66 -5.42
CA LEU A 10 5.62 -9.96 -4.57
C LEU A 10 5.90 -9.60 -3.11
N ALA A 11 7.05 -9.99 -2.57
CA ALA A 11 7.47 -9.67 -1.21
C ALA A 11 7.56 -8.15 -0.97
N HIS A 12 8.15 -7.43 -1.92
CA HIS A 12 8.22 -5.96 -1.85
C HIS A 12 6.82 -5.33 -1.85
N GLY A 13 5.95 -5.73 -2.77
CA GLY A 13 4.57 -5.21 -2.84
C GLY A 13 3.77 -5.51 -1.59
N VAL A 14 3.85 -6.73 -1.06
CA VAL A 14 3.21 -7.12 0.19
C VAL A 14 3.71 -6.29 1.36
N ALA A 15 5.04 -6.09 1.49
CA ALA A 15 5.63 -5.28 2.55
C ALA A 15 5.18 -3.80 2.51
N VAL A 16 4.96 -3.26 1.30
CA VAL A 16 4.46 -1.89 1.12
C VAL A 16 3.00 -1.78 1.57
N VAL A 17 2.10 -2.65 1.06
CA VAL A 17 0.67 -2.55 1.35
C VAL A 17 0.32 -2.97 2.78
N ALA A 18 1.08 -3.88 3.38
CA ALA A 18 0.87 -4.33 4.76
C ALA A 18 0.95 -3.18 5.78
N ARG A 19 1.57 -2.05 5.44
CA ARG A 19 1.63 -0.85 6.31
C ARG A 19 0.28 -0.18 6.51
N ALA A 20 -0.68 -0.39 5.60
CA ALA A 20 -2.04 0.11 5.73
C ALA A 20 -2.98 -0.86 6.46
N VAL A 21 -2.50 -2.06 6.82
CA VAL A 21 -3.32 -3.05 7.50
C VAL A 21 -3.40 -2.73 8.98
N THR A 22 -4.60 -2.81 9.56
CA THR A 22 -4.80 -2.70 11.00
C THR A 22 -5.17 -4.03 11.62
N SER A 23 -4.54 -4.35 12.77
CA SER A 23 -4.85 -5.57 13.53
C SER A 23 -5.99 -5.38 14.55
N ARG A 24 -6.46 -4.13 14.74
CA ARG A 24 -7.47 -3.76 15.76
C ARG A 24 -8.80 -3.31 15.15
N SER A 25 -9.13 -3.78 13.95
CA SER A 25 -10.39 -3.41 13.30
C SER A 25 -11.56 -4.29 13.76
N THR A 26 -12.74 -3.70 13.78
CA THR A 26 -14.02 -4.41 13.95
C THR A 26 -14.43 -5.18 12.68
N LEU A 27 -13.88 -4.80 11.52
CA LEU A 27 -14.12 -5.45 10.23
C LEU A 27 -12.96 -6.40 9.90
N PRO A 28 -13.20 -7.73 9.84
CA PRO A 28 -12.14 -8.70 9.53
C PRO A 28 -11.39 -8.43 8.23
N VAL A 29 -12.09 -7.93 7.21
CA VAL A 29 -11.52 -7.64 5.89
C VAL A 29 -10.43 -6.56 5.91
N LEU A 30 -10.41 -5.66 6.91
CA LEU A 30 -9.36 -4.63 7.07
C LEU A 30 -8.04 -5.20 7.61
N SER A 31 -8.03 -6.43 8.09
CA SER A 31 -6.79 -7.16 8.40
C SER A 31 -6.24 -7.94 7.20
N ASN A 32 -6.93 -7.87 6.05
CA ASN A 32 -6.59 -8.58 4.83
C ASN A 32 -5.91 -7.66 3.80
N ILE A 33 -5.20 -8.27 2.87
CA ILE A 33 -4.74 -7.66 1.62
C ILE A 33 -5.67 -8.12 0.50
N LEU A 34 -6.21 -7.18 -0.27
CA LEU A 34 -6.90 -7.45 -1.52
C LEU A 34 -5.87 -7.73 -2.61
N ILE A 35 -5.99 -8.88 -3.23
CA ILE A 35 -5.22 -9.32 -4.40
C ILE A 35 -6.18 -9.32 -5.59
N LYS A 36 -5.90 -8.51 -6.58
CA LYS A 36 -6.75 -8.36 -7.78
C LYS A 36 -5.90 -8.24 -9.03
N THR A 37 -6.36 -8.79 -10.14
CA THR A 37 -5.78 -8.51 -11.46
C THR A 37 -6.32 -7.19 -12.00
N ASP A 38 -5.45 -6.35 -12.53
CA ASP A 38 -5.75 -5.01 -13.00
C ASP A 38 -4.86 -4.67 -14.21
N GLU A 39 -5.46 -4.49 -15.38
CA GLU A 39 -4.77 -4.18 -16.65
C GLU A 39 -3.56 -5.11 -16.94
N GLY A 40 -3.73 -6.41 -16.77
CA GLY A 40 -2.68 -7.40 -17.02
C GLY A 40 -1.57 -7.44 -15.97
N ARG A 41 -1.73 -6.73 -14.85
CA ARG A 41 -0.83 -6.72 -13.70
C ARG A 41 -1.51 -7.27 -12.46
N LEU A 42 -0.71 -7.63 -11.46
CA LEU A 42 -1.21 -7.95 -10.14
C LEU A 42 -1.28 -6.68 -9.29
N ARG A 43 -2.46 -6.32 -8.81
CA ARG A 43 -2.67 -5.23 -7.87
C ARG A 43 -2.86 -5.80 -6.46
N LEU A 44 -2.06 -5.31 -5.53
CA LEU A 44 -2.23 -5.53 -4.10
C LEU A 44 -2.78 -4.25 -3.47
N SER A 45 -3.76 -4.36 -2.59
CA SER A 45 -4.33 -3.20 -1.90
C SER A 45 -4.65 -3.52 -0.45
N ALA A 46 -4.44 -2.56 0.43
CA ALA A 46 -4.86 -2.64 1.83
C ALA A 46 -5.31 -1.26 2.31
N THR A 47 -6.20 -1.24 3.28
CA THR A 47 -6.73 -0.01 3.88
C THR A 47 -7.15 -0.22 5.33
N ASN A 48 -7.04 0.83 6.12
CA ASN A 48 -7.62 0.93 7.46
C ASN A 48 -8.77 1.95 7.53
N LEU A 49 -9.29 2.39 6.36
CA LEU A 49 -10.29 3.43 6.12
C LEU A 49 -9.77 4.87 6.22
N GLU A 50 -8.64 5.11 6.85
CA GLU A 50 -7.96 6.41 6.89
C GLU A 50 -6.85 6.49 5.84
N LEU A 51 -6.11 5.40 5.70
CA LEU A 51 -5.02 5.23 4.74
C LEU A 51 -5.31 4.05 3.82
N GLY A 52 -5.19 4.25 2.51
CA GLY A 52 -5.21 3.19 1.52
C GLY A 52 -3.91 3.13 0.75
N ILE A 53 -3.34 1.94 0.60
CA ILE A 53 -2.13 1.71 -0.19
C ILE A 53 -2.43 0.68 -1.27
N SER A 54 -2.09 1.00 -2.51
CA SER A 54 -2.12 0.06 -3.64
C SER A 54 -0.74 -0.04 -4.28
N ALA A 55 -0.35 -1.25 -4.63
CA ALA A 55 0.89 -1.54 -5.35
C ALA A 55 0.59 -2.45 -6.55
N TRP A 56 1.15 -2.11 -7.71
CA TRP A 56 1.04 -2.92 -8.93
C TRP A 56 2.34 -3.67 -9.16
N ILE A 57 2.21 -4.97 -9.38
CA ILE A 57 3.33 -5.88 -9.60
C ILE A 57 3.23 -6.43 -11.01
N GLY A 58 4.34 -6.37 -11.75
CA GLY A 58 4.44 -7.00 -13.06
C GLY A 58 4.36 -8.51 -12.95
N GLY A 59 3.65 -9.13 -13.88
CA GLY A 59 3.52 -10.58 -13.93
C GLY A 59 2.76 -11.05 -15.17
N SER A 60 2.62 -12.36 -15.31
CA SER A 60 1.82 -12.98 -16.36
C SER A 60 0.45 -13.33 -15.81
N VAL A 61 -0.58 -12.59 -16.22
CA VAL A 61 -1.97 -12.86 -15.87
C VAL A 61 -2.55 -13.81 -16.92
N THR A 62 -2.99 -14.99 -16.49
CA THR A 62 -3.65 -15.97 -17.37
C THR A 62 -5.17 -15.92 -17.19
N GLU A 63 -5.64 -15.68 -15.98
CA GLU A 63 -7.05 -15.56 -15.64
C GLU A 63 -7.26 -14.40 -14.67
N GLU A 64 -8.26 -13.56 -14.96
CA GLU A 64 -8.62 -12.45 -14.08
C GLU A 64 -9.39 -12.90 -12.85
N GLY A 65 -9.37 -12.08 -11.80
CA GLY A 65 -10.14 -12.28 -10.59
C GLY A 65 -9.59 -11.50 -9.41
N ALA A 66 -10.18 -11.73 -8.25
CA ALA A 66 -9.82 -11.08 -7.01
C ALA A 66 -10.13 -11.94 -5.78
N ILE A 67 -9.39 -11.72 -4.71
CA ILE A 67 -9.58 -12.32 -3.38
C ILE A 67 -8.95 -11.45 -2.32
N THR A 68 -9.44 -11.50 -1.09
CA THR A 68 -8.74 -10.95 0.06
C THR A 68 -8.16 -12.04 0.94
N VAL A 69 -6.94 -11.86 1.43
CA VAL A 69 -6.27 -12.86 2.30
C VAL A 69 -5.69 -12.18 3.53
N PRO A 70 -5.57 -12.90 4.67
CA PRO A 70 -4.98 -12.36 5.89
C PRO A 70 -3.56 -11.85 5.63
N ALA A 71 -3.33 -10.55 5.87
CA ALA A 71 -2.10 -9.86 5.51
C ALA A 71 -0.87 -10.47 6.17
N ARG A 72 -0.95 -10.78 7.47
CA ARG A 72 0.17 -11.36 8.22
C ARG A 72 0.55 -12.73 7.69
N THR A 73 -0.43 -13.63 7.54
CA THR A 73 -0.19 -14.99 7.05
C THR A 73 0.41 -14.97 5.63
N PHE A 74 -0.13 -14.10 4.76
CA PHE A 74 0.36 -13.97 3.40
C PHE A 74 1.76 -13.38 3.35
N ALA A 75 2.05 -12.35 4.15
CA ALA A 75 3.38 -11.75 4.24
C ALA A 75 4.43 -12.74 4.76
N ASP A 76 4.10 -13.46 5.85
CA ASP A 76 4.99 -14.47 6.42
C ASP A 76 5.27 -15.60 5.42
N LEU A 77 4.25 -16.08 4.70
CA LEU A 77 4.44 -17.08 3.65
C LEU A 77 5.35 -16.55 2.54
N VAL A 78 5.03 -15.39 1.95
CA VAL A 78 5.77 -14.85 0.79
C VAL A 78 7.24 -14.58 1.14
N ASN A 79 7.53 -14.11 2.35
CA ASN A 79 8.91 -13.85 2.79
C ASN A 79 9.73 -15.13 2.97
N ASN A 80 9.09 -16.27 3.23
CA ASN A 80 9.75 -17.57 3.39
C ASN A 80 9.80 -18.40 2.10
N LEU A 81 9.21 -17.93 0.99
CA LEU A 81 9.33 -18.60 -0.30
C LEU A 81 10.74 -18.45 -0.88
N PRO A 82 11.24 -19.43 -1.63
CA PRO A 82 12.47 -19.32 -2.40
C PRO A 82 12.34 -18.21 -3.46
N ASN A 83 13.47 -17.62 -3.83
CA ASN A 83 13.54 -16.59 -4.88
C ASN A 83 13.31 -17.19 -6.27
N ASP A 84 12.07 -17.48 -6.59
CA ASP A 84 11.63 -18.11 -7.83
C ASP A 84 10.28 -17.53 -8.27
N SER A 85 9.73 -18.04 -9.36
CA SER A 85 8.40 -17.69 -9.84
C SER A 85 7.31 -18.23 -8.92
N VAL A 86 6.42 -17.36 -8.49
CA VAL A 86 5.26 -17.67 -7.65
C VAL A 86 4.00 -17.63 -8.50
N THR A 87 3.28 -18.74 -8.53
CA THR A 87 1.96 -18.80 -9.17
C THR A 87 0.88 -18.73 -8.10
N LEU A 88 0.01 -17.74 -8.25
CA LEU A 88 -1.16 -17.50 -7.42
C LEU A 88 -2.41 -17.98 -8.19
N THR A 89 -3.18 -18.86 -7.59
CA THR A 89 -4.44 -19.35 -8.18
C THR A 89 -5.57 -19.19 -7.18
N VAL A 90 -6.67 -18.57 -7.58
CA VAL A 90 -7.85 -18.39 -6.72
C VAL A 90 -8.96 -19.31 -7.17
N ASP A 91 -9.47 -20.09 -6.22
CA ASP A 91 -10.74 -20.81 -6.36
C ASP A 91 -11.86 -19.92 -5.78
N GLY A 92 -12.70 -19.40 -6.67
CA GLY A 92 -13.81 -18.52 -6.30
C GLY A 92 -14.92 -19.22 -5.50
N HIS A 93 -15.08 -20.54 -5.64
CA HIS A 93 -16.10 -21.29 -4.91
C HIS A 93 -15.73 -21.51 -3.45
N THR A 94 -14.46 -21.84 -3.20
CA THR A 94 -13.97 -22.11 -1.85
C THR A 94 -13.35 -20.90 -1.17
N GLN A 95 -13.25 -19.75 -1.86
CA GLN A 95 -12.56 -18.54 -1.41
C GLN A 95 -11.16 -18.88 -0.88
N THR A 96 -10.40 -19.60 -1.68
CA THR A 96 -9.07 -20.09 -1.32
C THR A 96 -8.04 -19.60 -2.33
N LEU A 97 -6.96 -19.01 -1.82
CA LEU A 97 -5.77 -18.67 -2.59
C LEU A 97 -4.77 -19.82 -2.50
N ASN A 98 -4.49 -20.47 -3.60
CA ASN A 98 -3.39 -21.42 -3.73
C ASN A 98 -2.11 -20.66 -4.14
N VAL A 99 -1.03 -20.86 -3.40
CA VAL A 99 0.30 -20.27 -3.63
C VAL A 99 1.27 -21.38 -3.95
N LYS A 100 1.80 -21.40 -5.17
CA LYS A 100 2.77 -22.39 -5.64
C LYS A 100 4.10 -21.72 -6.00
N CYS A 101 5.20 -22.23 -5.42
CA CYS A 101 6.55 -21.79 -5.72
C CYS A 101 7.50 -22.99 -5.73
N GLY A 102 8.00 -23.38 -6.90
CA GLY A 102 8.78 -24.61 -7.07
C GLY A 102 8.01 -25.84 -6.60
N THR A 103 8.53 -26.52 -5.59
CA THR A 103 7.90 -27.69 -4.94
C THR A 103 6.91 -27.33 -3.82
N LEU A 104 6.92 -26.09 -3.35
CA LEU A 104 6.01 -25.63 -2.30
C LEU A 104 4.63 -25.35 -2.88
N ASN A 105 3.60 -25.84 -2.21
CA ASN A 105 2.22 -25.61 -2.54
C ASN A 105 1.42 -25.43 -1.25
N THR A 106 0.77 -24.28 -1.09
CA THR A 106 0.08 -23.91 0.15
C THR A 106 -1.22 -23.19 -0.18
N ASP A 107 -2.26 -23.50 0.59
CA ASP A 107 -3.57 -22.88 0.48
C ASP A 107 -3.83 -21.91 1.63
N ILE A 108 -4.33 -20.72 1.32
CA ILE A 108 -4.73 -19.70 2.28
C ILE A 108 -6.22 -19.44 2.10
N LYS A 109 -7.00 -19.57 3.16
CA LYS A 109 -8.40 -19.15 3.18
C LYS A 109 -8.49 -17.64 3.15
N GLY A 110 -9.33 -17.16 2.24
CA GLY A 110 -9.60 -15.73 2.05
C GLY A 110 -11.06 -15.38 2.33
N ILE A 111 -11.39 -14.13 2.05
CA ILE A 111 -12.72 -13.55 2.07
C ILE A 111 -13.00 -12.98 0.68
N SER A 112 -14.27 -12.93 0.27
CA SER A 112 -14.65 -12.34 -1.03
C SER A 112 -14.09 -10.93 -1.20
N ALA A 113 -13.59 -10.64 -2.39
CA ALA A 113 -13.13 -9.30 -2.73
C ALA A 113 -14.25 -8.24 -2.71
N GLU A 114 -15.51 -8.66 -2.80
CA GLU A 114 -16.68 -7.79 -2.73
C GLU A 114 -16.90 -7.18 -1.34
N GLU A 115 -16.38 -7.83 -0.29
CA GLU A 115 -16.43 -7.32 1.07
C GLU A 115 -15.36 -6.25 1.35
N PHE A 116 -14.39 -6.09 0.43
CA PHE A 116 -13.32 -5.11 0.60
C PHE A 116 -13.85 -3.69 0.33
N PRO A 117 -13.58 -2.71 1.21
CA PRO A 117 -14.04 -1.34 1.03
C PRO A 117 -13.56 -0.75 -0.29
N PRO A 118 -14.40 0.03 -1.00
CA PRO A 118 -13.97 0.71 -2.21
C PRO A 118 -12.86 1.72 -1.87
N MET A 119 -11.76 1.64 -2.62
CA MET A 119 -10.69 2.62 -2.51
C MET A 119 -10.92 3.73 -3.53
N PRO A 120 -10.94 5.01 -3.11
CA PRO A 120 -11.11 6.11 -4.04
C PRO A 120 -9.94 6.14 -5.04
N ALA A 121 -10.26 6.36 -6.30
CA ALA A 121 -9.24 6.62 -7.31
C ALA A 121 -8.78 8.08 -7.18
N PRO A 122 -7.47 8.36 -7.23
CA PRO A 122 -6.98 9.74 -7.26
C PRO A 122 -7.41 10.43 -8.54
N ASP A 123 -7.80 11.71 -8.42
CA ASP A 123 -8.04 12.57 -9.58
C ASP A 123 -6.67 12.97 -10.16
N MET A 124 -6.38 12.46 -11.35
CA MET A 124 -5.10 12.74 -12.04
C MET A 124 -5.10 14.08 -12.79
N ASP A 125 -6.27 14.66 -13.04
CA ASP A 125 -6.38 15.93 -13.79
C ASP A 125 -5.95 17.12 -12.94
N THR A 126 -6.12 17.02 -11.62
CA THR A 126 -5.69 18.05 -10.65
C THR A 126 -4.41 17.67 -9.90
N ALA A 127 -3.74 16.58 -10.30
CA ALA A 127 -2.55 16.09 -9.63
C ALA A 127 -1.34 17.02 -9.80
N ILE A 128 -0.61 17.26 -8.72
CA ILE A 128 0.63 18.05 -8.72
C ILE A 128 1.82 17.06 -8.73
N PRO A 129 2.66 17.07 -9.76
CA PRO A 129 3.84 16.21 -9.81
C PRO A 129 4.89 16.65 -8.80
N LEU A 130 5.37 15.71 -7.97
CA LEU A 130 6.41 15.97 -6.98
C LEU A 130 7.63 15.08 -7.25
N ASN A 131 8.83 15.62 -7.06
CA ASN A 131 10.04 14.83 -7.06
C ASN A 131 10.10 13.99 -5.77
N VAL A 132 10.08 12.66 -5.91
CA VAL A 132 10.01 11.71 -4.79
C VAL A 132 11.20 11.86 -3.83
N ALA A 133 12.42 12.09 -4.33
CA ALA A 133 13.61 12.24 -3.49
C ALA A 133 13.51 13.50 -2.61
N ASN A 134 13.14 14.64 -3.21
CA ASN A 134 12.93 15.89 -2.49
C ASN A 134 11.80 15.78 -1.48
N PHE A 135 10.68 15.19 -1.88
CA PHE A 135 9.52 14.99 -1.01
C PHE A 135 9.86 14.13 0.22
N LYS A 136 10.58 13.03 0.01
CA LYS A 136 11.06 12.17 1.10
C LYS A 136 11.99 12.91 2.06
N GLU A 137 12.93 13.71 1.52
CA GLU A 137 13.85 14.51 2.32
C GLU A 137 13.10 15.53 3.17
N MET A 138 12.13 16.26 2.58
CA MET A 138 11.30 17.24 3.30
C MET A 138 10.54 16.59 4.45
N ILE A 139 9.92 15.43 4.23
CA ILE A 139 9.23 14.69 5.30
C ILE A 139 10.22 14.36 6.42
N GLN A 140 11.42 13.85 6.11
CA GLN A 140 12.42 13.50 7.12
C GLN A 140 12.90 14.70 7.93
N GLN A 141 12.88 15.90 7.33
CA GLN A 141 13.30 17.15 7.99
C GLN A 141 12.28 17.71 8.98
N VAL A 142 11.02 17.29 8.91
CA VAL A 142 9.94 17.85 9.76
C VAL A 142 9.22 16.83 10.63
N VAL A 143 9.15 15.57 10.20
CA VAL A 143 8.28 14.55 10.83
C VAL A 143 8.62 14.31 12.31
N PHE A 144 9.87 14.46 12.71
CA PHE A 144 10.31 14.24 14.09
C PHE A 144 9.78 15.30 15.06
N ALA A 145 9.37 16.47 14.55
CA ALA A 145 8.77 17.53 15.36
C ALA A 145 7.25 17.38 15.53
N ALA A 146 6.62 16.38 14.89
CA ALA A 146 5.22 16.10 15.11
C ALA A 146 5.02 15.40 16.48
N SER A 147 3.91 15.74 17.16
CA SER A 147 3.56 15.13 18.45
C SER A 147 3.24 13.65 18.28
N THR A 148 3.65 12.83 19.24
CA THR A 148 3.22 11.43 19.35
C THR A 148 2.02 11.25 20.28
N GLU A 149 1.50 12.34 20.87
CA GLU A 149 0.36 12.30 21.79
C GLU A 149 -0.96 12.53 21.06
N ASP A 150 -1.89 11.58 21.17
CA ASP A 150 -3.23 11.64 20.57
C ASP A 150 -4.17 12.67 21.21
N THR A 151 -3.78 13.28 22.32
CA THR A 151 -4.59 14.32 23.02
C THR A 151 -4.84 15.54 22.14
N ARG A 152 -4.01 15.75 21.12
CA ARG A 152 -4.10 16.86 20.14
C ARG A 152 -3.87 16.35 18.73
N PRO A 153 -4.91 15.81 18.09
CA PRO A 153 -4.76 15.18 16.75
C PRO A 153 -4.13 16.10 15.70
N ASN A 154 -4.37 17.42 15.77
CA ASN A 154 -3.81 18.38 14.81
C ASN A 154 -2.29 18.53 14.90
N LEU A 155 -1.65 18.11 15.99
CA LEU A 155 -0.20 18.17 16.16
C LEU A 155 0.50 16.85 15.81
N THR A 156 -0.23 15.77 15.58
CA THR A 156 0.34 14.47 15.21
C THR A 156 0.64 14.37 13.72
N GLY A 157 0.26 15.38 12.92
CA GLY A 157 0.45 15.42 11.49
C GLY A 157 1.50 16.42 11.03
N VAL A 158 1.90 16.29 9.77
CA VAL A 158 2.70 17.28 9.05
C VAL A 158 1.75 18.17 8.24
N HIS A 159 1.79 19.47 8.47
CA HIS A 159 1.06 20.45 7.68
C HIS A 159 1.75 20.67 6.34
N MET A 160 1.02 20.54 5.25
CA MET A 160 1.51 20.80 3.89
C MET A 160 0.73 21.93 3.25
N THR A 161 1.43 22.90 2.67
CA THR A 161 0.84 24.05 1.98
C THR A 161 1.56 24.31 0.68
N PHE A 162 0.81 24.62 -0.37
CA PHE A 162 1.35 25.09 -1.64
C PHE A 162 1.31 26.62 -1.65
N GLU A 163 2.49 27.25 -1.71
CA GLU A 163 2.66 28.69 -1.80
C GLU A 163 3.21 29.04 -3.20
N GLY A 164 2.32 29.26 -4.18
CA GLY A 164 2.69 29.35 -5.59
C GLY A 164 3.30 28.02 -6.07
N ASP A 165 4.54 28.06 -6.58
CA ASP A 165 5.26 26.87 -7.04
C ASP A 165 6.04 26.14 -5.94
N ASN A 166 5.91 26.59 -4.69
CA ASN A 166 6.63 26.00 -3.58
C ASN A 166 5.73 25.09 -2.74
N LEU A 167 6.23 23.92 -2.40
CA LEU A 167 5.67 23.08 -1.34
C LEU A 167 6.36 23.44 -0.02
N VAL A 168 5.58 23.83 0.98
CA VAL A 168 6.04 24.08 2.33
C VAL A 168 5.49 23.02 3.27
N MET A 169 6.36 22.45 4.10
CA MET A 169 5.98 21.51 5.15
C MET A 169 6.35 22.05 6.52
N ALA A 170 5.48 21.85 7.50
CA ALA A 170 5.71 22.24 8.88
C ALA A 170 5.16 21.16 9.83
N ALA A 171 5.85 20.95 10.95
CA ALA A 171 5.38 20.13 12.06
C ALA A 171 5.81 20.77 13.39
N THR A 172 5.02 20.58 14.44
CA THR A 172 5.29 21.08 15.78
C THR A 172 4.59 20.21 16.83
N ASP A 173 5.24 20.05 17.98
CA ASP A 173 4.64 19.44 19.19
C ASP A 173 4.29 20.49 20.26
N ARG A 174 4.42 21.78 19.95
CA ARG A 174 4.41 22.98 20.78
C ARG A 174 5.75 23.37 21.41
N SER A 175 6.69 22.47 21.58
CA SER A 175 8.00 22.78 22.16
C SER A 175 8.95 23.28 21.08
N GLU A 176 8.83 22.75 19.86
CA GLU A 176 9.65 23.08 18.71
C GLU A 176 8.81 23.13 17.43
N GLU A 177 9.00 24.15 16.58
CA GLU A 177 8.43 24.21 15.24
C GLU A 177 9.53 23.98 14.20
N ARG A 178 9.25 23.06 13.25
CA ARG A 178 10.11 22.81 12.09
C ARG A 178 9.36 23.10 10.81
N ARG A 179 9.96 23.95 10.00
CA ARG A 179 9.43 24.34 8.69
C ARG A 179 10.49 24.18 7.62
N VAL A 180 10.11 23.58 6.49
CA VAL A 180 10.96 23.43 5.31
C VAL A 180 10.15 23.75 4.06
N GLY A 181 10.76 24.44 3.09
CA GLY A 181 10.15 24.76 1.79
C GLY A 181 11.12 24.42 0.67
N LYS A 182 10.59 23.85 -0.42
CA LYS A 182 11.33 23.62 -1.67
C LYS A 182 10.45 23.95 -2.87
N GLU A 183 11.05 24.49 -3.92
CA GLU A 183 10.36 24.72 -5.19
C GLU A 183 9.83 23.41 -5.76
N CYS A 184 8.56 23.38 -6.08
CA CYS A 184 7.99 22.36 -6.94
C CYS A 184 8.51 22.67 -8.34
N GLN A 185 9.49 21.91 -8.83
CA GLN A 185 9.84 21.98 -10.24
C GLN A 185 8.61 21.49 -11.02
N SER A 186 7.84 22.43 -11.55
CA SER A 186 6.87 22.16 -12.59
C SER A 186 7.66 21.63 -13.77
N VAL A 187 7.63 20.31 -13.95
CA VAL A 187 8.04 19.73 -15.22
C VAL A 187 6.99 20.18 -16.22
N CYS A 188 7.29 21.29 -16.91
CA CYS A 188 6.57 21.66 -18.11
C CYS A 188 6.67 20.49 -19.09
N ARG A 189 5.52 19.84 -19.34
CA ARG A 189 5.15 18.81 -20.31
C ARG A 189 5.60 17.39 -20.05
#